data_396defc91c19e2c37972203473de5004
#
_entry.id   396defc91c19e2c37972203473de5004
#
_cell.length_a   1.000
_cell.length_b   1.000
_cell.length_c   1.000
_cell.angle_alpha   90.00
_cell.angle_beta   90.00
_cell.angle_gamma   90.00
#
_symmetry.space_group_name_H-M   'P 1'
#
loop_
_entity.id
_entity.type
_entity.pdbx_description
1 polymer ?
#
loop_
_entity_poly.entity_id
_entity_poly.type
_entity_poly.pdbx_seq_one_letter_code
_entity_poly.pdbx_strand_id
1 'polypeptide(L)'
;MRLNGIDAVLLNREEVKKIIPMADFSENVRFPIFGGLMQPSAGTARHDAVAWGYARQADSMGVDIIQNCEVIGFDVVGGKIKGVRTSKGDIKANKIGLCVAGSTSILAEKLNMTLPIETHLLQACVSEPIKPLLDHVVTFGAGHFYCCLLYTSPSPRDAL
;
A
#
# COMPACT_ATOMS: atom_id res chain seq x y z
N MET A 1 3.28 -21.60 -0.66
CA MET A 1 4.08 -20.76 -1.56
C MET A 1 4.64 -21.53 -2.73
N ARG A 2 5.50 -22.53 -2.54
CA ARG A 2 6.09 -23.33 -3.66
C ARG A 2 5.06 -23.96 -4.60
N LEU A 3 3.97 -24.48 -4.07
CA LEU A 3 2.86 -25.05 -4.87
C LEU A 3 2.21 -24.02 -5.82
N ASN A 4 2.38 -22.74 -5.56
CA ASN A 4 1.87 -21.65 -6.40
C ASN A 4 2.97 -21.03 -7.29
N GLY A 5 4.09 -21.75 -7.48
CA GLY A 5 5.19 -21.29 -8.33
C GLY A 5 6.08 -20.20 -7.70
N ILE A 6 5.96 -19.95 -6.39
CA ILE A 6 6.77 -18.97 -5.68
C ILE A 6 8.07 -19.63 -5.21
N ASP A 7 9.20 -19.01 -5.51
CA ASP A 7 10.56 -19.45 -5.16
C ASP A 7 10.91 -19.21 -3.68
N ALA A 8 10.11 -19.80 -2.78
CA ALA A 8 10.30 -19.62 -1.35
C ALA A 8 11.42 -20.54 -0.81
N VAL A 9 12.33 -19.97 -0.03
CA VAL A 9 13.46 -20.65 0.64
C VAL A 9 13.30 -20.54 2.15
N LEU A 10 13.35 -21.67 2.83
CA LEU A 10 13.38 -21.70 4.30
C LEU A 10 14.82 -21.50 4.77
N LEU A 11 15.02 -20.53 5.65
CA LEU A 11 16.31 -20.17 6.23
C LEU A 11 16.34 -20.57 7.70
N ASN A 12 17.45 -21.14 8.15
CA ASN A 12 17.72 -21.32 9.56
C ASN A 12 18.16 -20.00 10.22
N ARG A 13 18.31 -20.01 11.54
CA ARG A 13 18.68 -18.83 12.34
C ARG A 13 20.00 -18.19 11.88
N GLU A 14 21.02 -18.99 11.61
CA GLU A 14 22.34 -18.50 11.21
C GLU A 14 22.33 -17.92 9.79
N GLU A 15 21.52 -18.46 8.90
CA GLU A 15 21.30 -17.91 7.56
C GLU A 15 20.57 -16.55 7.63
N VAL A 16 19.53 -16.44 8.46
CA VAL A 16 18.84 -15.17 8.70
C VAL A 16 19.80 -14.12 9.28
N LYS A 17 20.64 -14.50 10.25
CA LYS A 17 21.62 -13.59 10.85
C LYS A 17 22.62 -13.01 9.83
N LYS A 18 22.98 -13.78 8.81
CA LYS A 18 23.85 -13.30 7.72
C LYS A 18 23.17 -12.26 6.83
N ILE A 19 21.86 -12.40 6.64
CA ILE A 19 21.07 -11.53 5.76
C ILE A 19 20.66 -10.23 6.47
N ILE A 20 20.29 -10.30 7.74
CA ILE A 20 19.86 -9.16 8.56
C ILE A 20 20.68 -9.06 9.86
N PRO A 21 22.00 -8.79 9.77
CA PRO A 21 22.90 -8.82 10.94
C PRO A 21 22.57 -7.77 12.01
N MET A 22 21.76 -6.74 11.66
CA MET A 22 21.33 -5.71 12.60
C MET A 22 20.16 -6.15 13.51
N ALA A 23 19.53 -7.30 13.24
CA ALA A 23 18.45 -7.81 14.08
C ALA A 23 19.01 -8.36 15.41
N ASP A 24 18.20 -8.29 16.46
CA ASP A 24 18.58 -8.85 17.76
C ASP A 24 18.36 -10.37 17.77
N PHE A 25 19.44 -11.11 17.86
CA PHE A 25 19.47 -12.57 17.95
C PHE A 25 19.75 -13.07 19.38
N SER A 26 19.64 -12.23 20.41
CA SER A 26 19.78 -12.69 21.79
C SER A 26 18.64 -13.64 22.19
N GLU A 27 18.89 -14.42 23.24
CA GLU A 27 17.88 -15.36 23.77
C GLU A 27 16.85 -14.66 24.66
N ASN A 28 17.16 -13.44 25.11
CA ASN A 28 16.35 -12.71 26.08
C ASN A 28 15.28 -11.82 25.43
N VAL A 29 15.10 -11.88 24.09
CA VAL A 29 14.06 -11.14 23.40
C VAL A 29 12.72 -11.83 23.55
N ARG A 30 11.64 -11.04 23.60
CA ARG A 30 10.28 -11.55 23.75
C ARG A 30 9.88 -12.56 22.67
N PHE A 31 10.40 -12.37 21.44
CA PHE A 31 10.13 -13.22 20.29
C PHE A 31 11.45 -13.58 19.59
N PRO A 32 12.13 -14.64 20.03
CA PRO A 32 13.39 -15.06 19.43
C PRO A 32 13.24 -15.44 17.96
N ILE A 33 14.23 -15.09 17.15
CA ILE A 33 14.27 -15.47 15.73
C ILE A 33 14.84 -16.87 15.60
N PHE A 34 14.03 -17.84 15.20
CA PHE A 34 14.42 -19.21 14.97
C PHE A 34 14.81 -19.50 13.51
N GLY A 35 14.29 -18.71 12.58
CA GLY A 35 14.53 -18.85 11.15
C GLY A 35 13.70 -17.84 10.36
N GLY A 36 13.69 -17.99 9.06
CA GLY A 36 12.96 -17.11 8.16
C GLY A 36 12.47 -17.82 6.91
N LEU A 37 11.51 -17.21 6.25
CA LEU A 37 11.08 -17.59 4.91
C LEU A 37 11.47 -16.46 3.96
N MET A 38 12.35 -16.74 3.03
CA MET A 38 12.82 -15.80 2.04
C MET A 38 12.16 -16.07 0.68
N GLN A 39 11.86 -15.02 -0.03
CA GLN A 39 11.43 -15.04 -1.43
C GLN A 39 12.48 -14.29 -2.26
N PRO A 40 13.46 -14.98 -2.87
CA PRO A 40 14.58 -14.35 -3.56
C PRO A 40 14.18 -13.46 -4.74
N SER A 41 13.13 -13.86 -5.48
CA SER A 41 12.63 -13.10 -6.63
C SER A 41 11.62 -12.00 -6.24
N ALA A 42 11.40 -11.76 -4.96
CA ALA A 42 10.58 -10.64 -4.52
C ALA A 42 11.34 -9.32 -4.65
N GLY A 43 10.59 -8.23 -4.63
CA GLY A 43 11.16 -6.89 -4.71
C GLY A 43 10.23 -5.84 -4.14
N THR A 44 10.68 -4.60 -4.15
CA THR A 44 9.90 -3.43 -3.75
C THR A 44 9.45 -2.67 -4.98
N ALA A 45 8.14 -2.47 -5.12
CA ALA A 45 7.60 -1.59 -6.14
C ALA A 45 7.45 -0.17 -5.56
N ARG A 46 7.89 0.82 -6.31
CA ARG A 46 7.60 2.22 -5.97
C ARG A 46 6.13 2.50 -6.23
N HIS A 47 5.35 2.53 -5.16
CA HIS A 47 3.89 2.68 -5.22
C HIS A 47 3.45 3.98 -5.90
N ASP A 48 4.17 5.08 -5.68
CA ASP A 48 3.96 6.37 -6.32
C ASP A 48 4.17 6.29 -7.85
N ALA A 49 5.27 5.69 -8.29
CA ALA A 49 5.56 5.50 -9.71
C ALA A 49 4.51 4.61 -10.40
N VAL A 50 4.03 3.56 -9.71
CA VAL A 50 2.96 2.69 -10.22
C VAL A 50 1.66 3.48 -10.37
N ALA A 51 1.26 4.23 -9.34
CA ALA A 51 0.04 5.05 -9.38
C ALA A 51 0.09 6.10 -10.50
N TRP A 52 1.19 6.81 -10.62
CA TRP A 52 1.39 7.78 -11.71
C TRP A 52 1.48 7.13 -13.10
N GLY A 53 2.01 5.92 -13.19
CA GLY A 53 2.03 5.15 -14.43
C GLY A 53 0.61 4.87 -14.93
N TYR A 54 -0.25 4.35 -14.06
CA TYR A 54 -1.65 4.12 -14.38
C TYR A 54 -2.42 5.41 -14.68
N ALA A 55 -2.21 6.46 -13.90
CA ALA A 55 -2.86 7.74 -14.11
C ALA A 55 -2.52 8.34 -15.50
N ARG A 56 -1.23 8.38 -15.86
CA ARG A 56 -0.81 8.86 -17.19
C ARG A 56 -1.40 8.03 -18.32
N GLN A 57 -1.46 6.70 -18.16
CA GLN A 57 -2.06 5.85 -19.20
C GLN A 57 -3.56 6.10 -19.30
N ALA A 58 -4.27 6.24 -18.21
CA ALA A 58 -5.69 6.56 -18.20
C ALA A 58 -5.98 7.91 -18.87
N ASP A 59 -5.22 8.94 -18.52
CA ASP A 59 -5.28 10.27 -19.14
C ASP A 59 -5.08 10.20 -20.66
N SER A 60 -4.06 9.46 -21.13
CA SER A 60 -3.81 9.26 -22.56
C SER A 60 -4.94 8.53 -23.30
N MET A 61 -5.78 7.82 -22.59
CA MET A 61 -6.98 7.14 -23.09
C MET A 61 -8.26 8.01 -23.00
N GLY A 62 -8.12 9.27 -22.60
CA GLY A 62 -9.22 10.22 -22.51
C GLY A 62 -9.99 10.19 -21.19
N VAL A 63 -9.41 9.68 -20.11
CA VAL A 63 -10.00 9.72 -18.78
C VAL A 63 -9.65 11.05 -18.11
N ASP A 64 -10.65 11.81 -17.73
CA ASP A 64 -10.48 13.04 -16.95
C ASP A 64 -10.11 12.72 -15.50
N ILE A 65 -8.93 13.16 -15.05
CA ILE A 65 -8.46 12.99 -13.68
C ILE A 65 -8.56 14.32 -12.94
N ILE A 66 -9.53 14.43 -12.04
CA ILE A 66 -9.79 15.65 -11.28
C ILE A 66 -9.21 15.51 -9.88
N GLN A 67 -8.05 16.08 -9.66
CA GLN A 67 -7.38 16.07 -8.35
C GLN A 67 -7.99 17.10 -7.38
N ASN A 68 -7.83 16.88 -6.07
CA ASN A 68 -8.34 17.75 -5.01
C ASN A 68 -9.84 18.04 -5.19
N CYS A 69 -10.61 16.99 -5.53
CA CYS A 69 -12.04 17.05 -5.76
C CYS A 69 -12.72 16.01 -4.87
N GLU A 70 -13.20 16.44 -3.73
CA GLU A 70 -13.85 15.57 -2.75
C GLU A 70 -15.27 15.26 -3.18
N VAL A 71 -15.66 13.97 -3.11
CA VAL A 71 -17.06 13.53 -3.29
C VAL A 71 -17.80 13.70 -1.98
N ILE A 72 -18.72 14.67 -1.94
CA ILE A 72 -19.51 15.00 -0.74
C ILE A 72 -20.88 14.32 -0.71
N GLY A 73 -21.33 13.74 -1.82
CA GLY A 73 -22.61 13.03 -1.87
C GLY A 73 -22.93 12.50 -3.25
N PHE A 74 -24.11 11.93 -3.37
CA PHE A 74 -24.61 11.32 -4.60
C PHE A 74 -25.94 11.93 -5.00
N ASP A 75 -26.20 11.98 -6.31
CA ASP A 75 -27.50 12.33 -6.87
C ASP A 75 -28.21 11.03 -7.26
N VAL A 76 -29.34 10.74 -6.58
CA VAL A 76 -30.13 9.53 -6.78
C VAL A 76 -31.58 9.91 -7.05
N VAL A 77 -32.12 9.51 -8.20
CA VAL A 77 -33.51 9.77 -8.59
C VAL A 77 -34.18 8.46 -8.93
N GLY A 78 -35.30 8.17 -8.25
CA GLY A 78 -36.03 6.92 -8.46
C GLY A 78 -35.22 5.65 -8.24
N GLY A 79 -34.31 5.66 -7.25
CA GLY A 79 -33.44 4.52 -6.96
C GLY A 79 -32.28 4.32 -7.96
N LYS A 80 -32.09 5.25 -8.89
CA LYS A 80 -31.00 5.19 -9.89
C LYS A 80 -30.03 6.34 -9.66
N ILE A 81 -28.74 6.00 -9.75
CA ILE A 81 -27.66 7.00 -9.67
C ILE A 81 -27.71 7.91 -10.90
N LYS A 82 -27.52 9.21 -10.69
CA LYS A 82 -27.50 10.25 -11.72
C LYS A 82 -26.20 11.05 -11.73
N GLY A 83 -25.44 10.97 -10.66
CA GLY A 83 -24.19 11.69 -10.55
C GLY A 83 -23.62 11.70 -9.14
N VAL A 84 -22.57 12.47 -8.99
CA VAL A 84 -21.92 12.77 -7.71
C VAL A 84 -21.88 14.26 -7.47
N ARG A 85 -22.07 14.66 -6.22
CA ARG A 85 -21.84 16.02 -5.75
C ARG A 85 -20.42 16.13 -5.23
N THR A 86 -19.67 17.09 -5.71
CA THR A 86 -18.28 17.24 -5.35
C THR A 86 -17.99 18.65 -4.84
N SER A 87 -16.82 18.82 -4.21
CA SER A 87 -16.31 20.13 -3.78
C SER A 87 -16.07 21.11 -4.93
N LYS A 88 -16.05 20.63 -6.18
CA LYS A 88 -15.85 21.44 -7.40
C LYS A 88 -17.07 21.51 -8.31
N GLY A 89 -18.22 21.07 -7.82
CA GLY A 89 -19.46 21.03 -8.58
C GLY A 89 -19.97 19.60 -8.82
N ASP A 90 -21.11 19.49 -9.47
CA ASP A 90 -21.78 18.22 -9.69
C ASP A 90 -21.31 17.58 -10.99
N ILE A 91 -21.07 16.28 -10.95
CA ILE A 91 -20.67 15.49 -12.12
C ILE A 91 -21.77 14.47 -12.42
N LYS A 92 -22.36 14.55 -13.60
CA LYS A 92 -23.39 13.61 -14.04
C LYS A 92 -22.77 12.28 -14.46
N ALA A 93 -23.31 11.17 -13.97
CA ALA A 93 -22.89 9.83 -14.32
C ALA A 93 -24.01 8.82 -14.13
N ASN A 94 -24.13 7.85 -15.02
CA ASN A 94 -25.11 6.78 -14.95
C ASN A 94 -24.58 5.54 -14.21
N LYS A 95 -23.25 5.46 -14.00
CA LYS A 95 -22.58 4.39 -13.28
C LYS A 95 -21.42 5.00 -12.48
N ILE A 96 -21.22 4.53 -11.27
CA ILE A 96 -20.17 5.02 -10.37
C ILE A 96 -19.46 3.80 -9.76
N GLY A 97 -18.14 3.81 -9.82
CA GLY A 97 -17.29 2.86 -9.11
C GLY A 97 -16.70 3.50 -7.85
N LEU A 98 -16.87 2.88 -6.69
CA LEU A 98 -16.25 3.30 -5.44
C LEU A 98 -14.90 2.60 -5.28
N CYS A 99 -13.81 3.29 -5.57
CA CYS A 99 -12.44 2.79 -5.43
C CYS A 99 -11.68 3.66 -4.42
N VAL A 100 -12.21 3.79 -3.20
CA VAL A 100 -11.81 4.78 -2.20
C VAL A 100 -11.21 4.17 -0.94
N ALA A 101 -10.81 2.91 -1.01
CA ALA A 101 -10.12 2.19 0.06
C ALA A 101 -10.74 2.43 1.46
N GLY A 102 -10.03 3.06 2.38
CA GLY A 102 -10.49 3.31 3.74
C GLY A 102 -11.74 4.18 3.87
N SER A 103 -12.13 4.93 2.85
CA SER A 103 -13.35 5.76 2.86
C SER A 103 -14.57 5.03 2.28
N THR A 104 -14.46 3.74 1.96
CA THR A 104 -15.53 2.99 1.29
C THR A 104 -16.82 2.97 2.08
N SER A 105 -16.79 2.63 3.38
CA SER A 105 -17.97 2.59 4.24
C SER A 105 -18.61 3.97 4.39
N ILE A 106 -17.81 5.01 4.55
CA ILE A 106 -18.28 6.40 4.70
C ILE A 106 -19.07 6.86 3.47
N LEU A 107 -18.60 6.54 2.27
CA LEU A 107 -19.30 6.89 1.05
C LEU A 107 -20.51 5.97 0.79
N ALA A 108 -20.44 4.68 1.15
CA ALA A 108 -21.54 3.76 1.04
C ALA A 108 -22.72 4.16 1.93
N GLU A 109 -22.48 4.63 3.15
CA GLU A 109 -23.51 5.13 4.06
C GLU A 109 -24.31 6.31 3.47
N LYS A 110 -23.67 7.16 2.66
CA LYS A 110 -24.38 8.25 1.95
C LYS A 110 -25.39 7.75 0.91
N LEU A 111 -25.32 6.46 0.56
CA LEU A 111 -26.28 5.75 -0.30
C LEU A 111 -27.21 4.83 0.49
N ASN A 112 -27.21 4.90 1.82
CA ASN A 112 -27.90 3.96 2.73
C ASN A 112 -27.49 2.49 2.50
N MET A 113 -26.23 2.28 2.14
CA MET A 113 -25.63 0.95 1.96
C MET A 113 -24.71 0.63 3.12
N THR A 114 -24.93 -0.49 3.78
CA THR A 114 -24.03 -1.02 4.80
C THR A 114 -23.15 -2.10 4.17
N LEU A 115 -21.84 -1.93 4.26
CA LEU A 115 -20.87 -2.90 3.79
C LEU A 115 -20.17 -3.54 5.01
N PRO A 116 -19.90 -4.85 4.98
CA PRO A 116 -19.16 -5.54 6.05
C PRO A 116 -17.64 -5.25 5.95
N ILE A 117 -17.29 -3.97 5.95
CA ILE A 117 -15.90 -3.49 5.81
C ILE A 117 -15.61 -2.57 6.98
N GLU A 118 -14.59 -2.92 7.74
CA GLU A 118 -14.02 -2.07 8.79
C GLU A 118 -12.66 -1.55 8.36
N THR A 119 -12.39 -0.28 8.64
CA THR A 119 -11.12 0.36 8.33
C THR A 119 -10.31 0.51 9.59
N HIS A 120 -9.11 -0.07 9.60
CA HIS A 120 -8.14 0.08 10.67
C HIS A 120 -7.03 1.03 10.26
N LEU A 121 -6.65 1.91 11.18
CA LEU A 121 -5.50 2.79 10.99
C LEU A 121 -4.21 1.98 11.14
N LEU A 122 -3.37 2.03 10.12
CA LEU A 122 -2.01 1.51 10.17
C LEU A 122 -1.05 2.68 10.31
N GLN A 123 -0.05 2.49 11.15
CA GLN A 123 0.99 3.49 11.37
C GLN A 123 2.20 3.17 10.48
N ALA A 124 2.69 4.17 9.77
CA ALA A 124 3.93 4.09 9.01
C ALA A 124 4.87 5.20 9.46
N CYS A 125 6.15 4.86 9.56
CA CYS A 125 7.21 5.80 9.91
C CYS A 125 8.30 5.72 8.84
N VAL A 126 8.86 6.87 8.48
CA VAL A 126 10.01 6.97 7.58
C VAL A 126 11.13 7.66 8.35
N SER A 127 12.33 7.09 8.30
CA SER A 127 13.51 7.73 8.88
C SER A 127 13.99 8.88 8.01
N GLU A 128 14.84 9.73 8.56
CA GLU A 128 15.69 10.58 7.73
C GLU A 128 16.54 9.72 6.80
N PRO A 129 17.06 10.30 5.69
CA PRO A 129 17.96 9.58 4.80
C PRO A 129 19.19 9.06 5.55
N ILE A 130 19.37 7.76 5.53
CA ILE A 130 20.54 7.08 6.15
C ILE A 130 21.22 6.22 5.08
N LYS A 131 22.45 5.82 5.35
CA LYS A 131 23.14 4.83 4.50
C LYS A 131 22.31 3.55 4.46
N PRO A 132 22.25 2.85 3.30
CA PRO A 132 21.55 1.58 3.19
C PRO A 132 22.03 0.59 4.26
N LEU A 133 21.10 0.13 5.10
CA LEU A 133 21.34 -0.83 6.16
C LEU A 133 20.68 -2.18 5.87
N LEU A 134 19.70 -2.19 4.98
CA LEU A 134 18.82 -3.32 4.77
C LEU A 134 18.54 -3.48 3.27
N ASP A 135 19.05 -4.54 2.68
CA ASP A 135 18.87 -4.82 1.24
C ASP A 135 17.58 -5.59 0.94
N HIS A 136 16.85 -5.99 1.98
CA HIS A 136 15.67 -6.83 1.89
C HIS A 136 14.48 -6.19 2.60
N VAL A 137 13.28 -6.50 2.14
CA VAL A 137 12.06 -6.24 2.91
C VAL A 137 11.96 -7.30 4.00
N VAL A 138 11.98 -6.88 5.24
CA VAL A 138 11.84 -7.77 6.40
C VAL A 138 10.46 -7.60 6.99
N THR A 139 9.71 -8.69 7.09
CA THR A 139 8.42 -8.74 7.79
C THR A 139 8.56 -9.56 9.05
N PHE A 140 7.96 -9.11 10.13
CA PHE A 140 7.95 -9.82 11.40
C PHE A 140 6.50 -10.04 11.87
N GLY A 141 6.00 -11.24 11.64
CA GLY A 141 4.59 -11.56 11.86
C GLY A 141 4.14 -11.43 13.32
N ALA A 142 4.98 -11.83 14.28
CA ALA A 142 4.66 -11.71 15.71
C ALA A 142 4.58 -10.26 16.20
N GLY A 143 5.32 -9.34 15.56
CA GLY A 143 5.29 -7.91 15.86
C GLY A 143 4.35 -7.10 14.97
N HIS A 144 3.75 -7.73 13.98
CA HIS A 144 2.88 -7.07 12.98
C HIS A 144 3.50 -5.84 12.31
N PHE A 145 4.78 -5.89 11.99
CA PHE A 145 5.46 -4.82 11.29
C PHE A 145 6.28 -5.33 10.11
N TYR A 146 6.62 -4.44 9.22
CA TYR A 146 7.64 -4.64 8.21
C TYR A 146 8.61 -3.46 8.17
N CYS A 147 9.82 -3.72 7.70
CA CYS A 147 10.84 -2.72 7.47
C CYS A 147 11.43 -2.92 6.08
N CYS A 148 11.60 -1.85 5.34
CA CYS A 148 12.22 -1.88 4.01
C CYS A 148 12.97 -0.59 3.71
N LEU A 149 13.90 -0.66 2.77
CA LEU A 149 14.52 0.51 2.18
C LEU A 149 13.60 1.04 1.08
N LEU A 150 13.11 2.28 1.21
CA LEU A 150 12.18 2.88 0.25
C LEU A 150 12.88 3.35 -1.04
N TYR A 151 14.15 3.80 -0.94
CA TYR A 151 14.91 4.33 -2.05
C TYR A 151 16.32 3.76 -2.03
N THR A 152 16.71 3.10 -3.11
CA THR A 152 18.04 2.52 -3.31
C THR A 152 18.98 3.45 -4.08
N SER A 153 18.47 4.56 -4.61
CA SER A 153 19.24 5.57 -5.34
C SER A 153 18.86 6.96 -4.86
N PRO A 154 19.80 7.93 -4.85
CA PRO A 154 19.47 9.32 -4.64
C PRO A 154 18.37 9.73 -5.64
N SER A 155 17.33 10.39 -5.16
CA SER A 155 16.35 11.02 -6.04
C SER A 155 17.06 12.08 -6.87
N PRO A 156 16.67 12.33 -8.13
CA PRO A 156 17.17 13.48 -8.89
C PRO A 156 17.00 14.83 -8.19
N ARG A 157 16.17 14.88 -7.12
CA ARG A 157 16.02 16.05 -6.25
C ARG A 157 17.12 16.19 -5.20
N ASP A 158 17.85 15.10 -4.92
CA ASP A 158 18.93 15.08 -3.93
C ASP A 158 20.30 15.43 -4.56
N ALA A 159 20.29 15.73 -5.84
CA ALA A 159 21.48 16.09 -6.65
C ALA A 159 21.62 17.61 -6.92
N LEU A 160 20.87 18.45 -6.17
CA LEU A 160 20.98 19.92 -6.24
C LEU A 160 21.58 20.49 -4.97
#